data_464b30d9a3998fe8b14e12a51e50fa64
#
_entry.id   464b30d9a3998fe8b14e12a51e50fa64
#
_cell.length_a   1.000
_cell.length_b   1.000
_cell.length_c   1.000
_cell.angle_alpha   90.00
_cell.angle_beta   90.00
_cell.angle_gamma   90.00
#
_symmetry.space_group_name_H-M   'P 1'
#
loop_
_entity.id
_entity.type
_entity.pdbx_description
1 polymer ?
#
loop_
_entity_poly.entity_id
_entity_poly.type
_entity_poly.pdbx_seq_one_letter_code
_entity_poly.pdbx_strand_id
1 'polypeptide(L)'
;MADNIGNKAAHDYHLDTAPTQDGFYVKGAAHSDWGMQNRLSRIFNPKSGNTVMLAFDHGYIMGPTAGLERVDLVIPQLAPYVDVLMGTKGALRSCVPPTVPAAKCVRLTYDSTVLYDDMSNGGGFACDMENAIRMNADCVAVQTFIGAPGESRSLELLCRAADAGTR
;
A
#
# COMPACT_ATOMS: atom_id res chain seq x y z
N MET A 1 -15.38 -37.58 10.45
CA MET A 1 -16.72 -38.18 10.67
C MET A 1 -16.57 -39.39 11.58
N ALA A 2 -17.23 -39.42 12.70
CA ALA A 2 -17.32 -40.67 13.45
C ALA A 2 -18.23 -41.60 12.64
N ASP A 3 -17.76 -42.78 12.30
CA ASP A 3 -18.65 -43.78 11.71
C ASP A 3 -19.63 -44.28 12.75
N ASN A 4 -20.85 -44.60 12.34
CA ASN A 4 -21.94 -45.04 13.20
C ASN A 4 -21.74 -46.49 13.76
N ILE A 5 -20.59 -47.09 13.58
CA ILE A 5 -20.35 -48.51 13.91
C ILE A 5 -19.33 -48.65 15.07
N GLY A 6 -18.93 -47.55 15.71
CA GLY A 6 -18.02 -47.54 16.85
C GLY A 6 -16.56 -47.91 16.54
N ASN A 7 -16.23 -48.18 15.29
CA ASN A 7 -14.86 -48.28 14.83
C ASN A 7 -14.41 -46.88 14.41
N LYS A 8 -13.64 -46.20 15.25
CA LYS A 8 -12.91 -45.02 14.82
C LYS A 8 -11.92 -45.47 13.75
N ALA A 9 -12.26 -45.23 12.49
CA ALA A 9 -11.23 -45.21 11.47
C ALA A 9 -10.13 -44.29 12.00
N ALA A 10 -8.94 -44.78 12.15
CA ALA A 10 -7.80 -43.97 12.54
C ALA A 10 -7.59 -42.90 11.47
N HIS A 11 -8.16 -41.74 11.70
CA HIS A 11 -7.93 -40.58 10.82
C HIS A 11 -6.57 -40.00 11.22
N ASP A 12 -5.65 -40.04 10.29
CA ASP A 12 -4.37 -39.35 10.48
C ASP A 12 -4.61 -37.84 10.46
N TYR A 13 -4.48 -37.20 11.62
CA TYR A 13 -4.59 -35.76 11.78
C TYR A 13 -3.25 -35.05 11.59
N HIS A 14 -2.21 -35.78 11.18
CA HIS A 14 -0.85 -35.25 10.97
C HIS A 14 -0.31 -34.48 12.18
N LEU A 15 -0.62 -34.97 13.41
CA LEU A 15 -0.21 -34.28 14.64
C LEU A 15 1.29 -34.32 14.88
N ASP A 16 1.99 -35.22 14.20
CA ASP A 16 3.44 -35.36 14.18
C ASP A 16 4.11 -34.52 13.11
N THR A 17 3.34 -33.92 12.20
CA THR A 17 3.86 -33.05 11.14
C THR A 17 3.99 -31.66 11.70
N ALA A 18 5.23 -31.12 11.69
CA ALA A 18 5.48 -29.72 12.07
C ALA A 18 4.74 -28.78 11.13
N PRO A 19 4.03 -27.76 11.65
CA PRO A 19 3.38 -26.77 10.80
C PRO A 19 4.42 -26.05 9.97
N THR A 20 4.27 -26.11 8.66
CA THR A 20 5.08 -25.31 7.73
C THR A 20 4.48 -23.91 7.68
N GLN A 21 5.08 -22.97 8.39
CA GLN A 21 4.84 -21.56 8.16
C GLN A 21 6.04 -20.99 7.40
N ASP A 22 5.79 -20.65 6.14
CA ASP A 22 6.76 -19.82 5.42
C ASP A 22 6.78 -18.44 6.09
N GLY A 23 7.82 -18.23 6.90
CA GLY A 23 8.02 -16.95 7.58
C GLY A 23 8.35 -15.86 6.55
N PHE A 24 7.60 -14.76 6.58
CA PHE A 24 7.92 -13.56 5.85
C PHE A 24 8.65 -12.57 6.78
N TYR A 25 9.83 -12.13 6.36
CA TYR A 25 10.64 -11.21 7.14
C TYR A 25 11.05 -9.98 6.34
N VAL A 26 10.56 -8.82 6.77
CA VAL A 26 11.20 -7.54 6.46
C VAL A 26 12.07 -7.15 7.65
N LYS A 27 13.32 -6.74 7.42
CA LYS A 27 14.24 -6.34 8.48
C LYS A 27 13.60 -5.26 9.36
N GLY A 28 13.55 -5.50 10.66
CA GLY A 28 12.92 -4.60 11.63
C GLY A 28 11.42 -4.82 11.87
N ALA A 29 10.75 -5.68 11.10
CA ALA A 29 9.31 -5.95 11.21
C ALA A 29 8.95 -7.25 11.97
N ALA A 30 9.95 -7.92 12.57
CA ALA A 30 9.76 -9.23 13.21
C ALA A 30 8.76 -9.22 14.40
N HIS A 31 8.52 -8.05 14.99
CA HIS A 31 7.58 -7.87 16.11
C HIS A 31 6.23 -7.29 15.68
N SER A 32 6.00 -7.13 14.37
CA SER A 32 4.72 -6.67 13.85
C SER A 32 3.64 -7.72 14.05
N ASP A 33 2.41 -7.26 14.27
CA ASP A 33 1.26 -8.15 14.30
C ASP A 33 1.02 -8.82 12.94
N TRP A 34 0.17 -9.85 12.93
CA TRP A 34 -0.13 -10.62 11.74
C TRP A 34 -0.70 -9.75 10.60
N GLY A 35 -1.53 -8.75 10.91
CA GLY A 35 -2.13 -7.86 9.93
C GLY A 35 -1.07 -7.03 9.20
N MET A 36 -0.11 -6.49 9.94
CA MET A 36 1.02 -5.75 9.37
C MET A 36 1.91 -6.67 8.51
N GLN A 37 2.23 -7.86 9.00
CA GLN A 37 3.02 -8.84 8.24
C GLN A 37 2.31 -9.24 6.94
N ASN A 38 1.00 -9.44 6.97
CA ASN A 38 0.19 -9.74 5.79
C ASN A 38 0.21 -8.61 4.76
N ARG A 39 0.11 -7.34 5.19
CA ARG A 39 0.25 -6.19 4.28
C ARG A 39 1.65 -6.09 3.70
N LEU A 40 2.69 -6.23 4.53
CA LEU A 40 4.08 -6.21 4.08
C LEU A 40 4.38 -7.32 3.07
N SER A 41 3.82 -8.52 3.23
CA SER A 41 4.00 -9.63 2.29
C SER A 41 3.34 -9.39 0.93
N ARG A 42 2.37 -8.49 0.85
CA ARG A 42 1.77 -8.05 -0.42
C ARG A 42 2.56 -6.92 -1.08
N ILE A 43 3.27 -6.13 -0.29
CA ILE A 43 4.14 -5.04 -0.78
C ILE A 43 5.48 -5.60 -1.24
N PHE A 44 6.08 -6.45 -0.43
CA PHE A 44 7.37 -7.08 -0.72
C PHE A 44 7.16 -8.52 -1.17
N ASN A 45 7.70 -8.88 -2.32
CA ASN A 45 7.59 -10.24 -2.83
C ASN A 45 8.30 -11.21 -1.87
N PRO A 46 7.59 -12.20 -1.30
CA PRO A 46 8.17 -13.08 -0.28
C PRO A 46 9.36 -13.92 -0.77
N LYS A 47 9.46 -14.17 -2.08
CA LYS A 47 10.55 -14.97 -2.67
C LYS A 47 11.81 -14.14 -2.90
N SER A 48 11.66 -12.90 -3.38
CA SER A 48 12.79 -12.04 -3.71
C SER A 48 13.18 -11.06 -2.60
N GLY A 49 12.25 -10.74 -1.70
CA GLY A 49 12.40 -9.68 -0.70
C GLY A 49 12.34 -8.26 -1.27
N ASN A 50 12.11 -8.13 -2.58
CA ASN A 50 12.07 -6.85 -3.28
C ASN A 50 10.63 -6.42 -3.57
N THR A 51 10.47 -5.15 -3.99
CA THR A 51 9.20 -4.59 -4.47
C THR A 51 9.42 -3.70 -5.68
N VAL A 52 8.47 -3.74 -6.61
CA VAL A 52 8.37 -2.80 -7.71
C VAL A 52 7.09 -2.00 -7.50
N MET A 53 7.24 -0.71 -7.21
CA MET A 53 6.11 0.20 -6.99
C MET A 53 5.97 1.16 -8.17
N LEU A 54 4.80 1.15 -8.80
CA LEU A 54 4.46 2.08 -9.88
C LEU A 54 3.66 3.25 -9.30
N ALA A 55 4.26 4.44 -9.33
CA ALA A 55 3.62 5.68 -8.95
C ALA A 55 3.04 6.39 -10.17
N PHE A 56 1.79 6.85 -10.08
CA PHE A 56 1.09 7.57 -11.15
C PHE A 56 0.28 8.78 -10.64
N ASP A 57 0.73 9.36 -9.55
CA ASP A 57 0.14 10.56 -8.94
C ASP A 57 0.81 11.87 -9.37
N HIS A 58 1.76 11.82 -10.30
CA HIS A 58 2.58 12.97 -10.72
C HIS A 58 1.76 14.17 -11.22
N GLY A 59 0.70 13.88 -11.98
CA GLY A 59 -0.09 14.93 -12.63
C GLY A 59 -0.74 15.92 -11.67
N TYR A 60 -0.93 15.52 -10.43
CA TYR A 60 -1.54 16.39 -9.43
C TYR A 60 -0.56 17.42 -8.81
N ILE A 61 0.75 17.15 -8.90
CA ILE A 61 1.81 18.05 -8.41
C ILE A 61 2.46 18.81 -9.58
N MET A 62 2.72 18.10 -10.67
CA MET A 62 3.54 18.57 -11.79
C MET A 62 2.70 19.05 -12.98
N GLY A 63 1.37 18.92 -12.90
CA GLY A 63 0.50 19.17 -14.04
C GLY A 63 0.57 18.07 -15.09
N PRO A 64 0.28 18.34 -16.37
CA PRO A 64 0.30 17.34 -17.44
C PRO A 64 1.66 16.66 -17.54
N THR A 65 1.67 15.34 -17.45
CA THR A 65 2.89 14.52 -17.46
C THR A 65 2.81 13.53 -18.62
N ALA A 66 3.79 13.58 -19.52
CA ALA A 66 3.86 12.69 -20.67
C ALA A 66 3.82 11.21 -20.26
N GLY A 67 2.96 10.45 -20.92
CA GLY A 67 2.74 9.03 -20.63
C GLY A 67 1.69 8.75 -19.54
N LEU A 68 1.17 9.77 -18.87
CA LEU A 68 0.11 9.67 -17.86
C LEU A 68 -1.16 10.43 -18.22
N GLU A 69 -1.33 10.81 -19.48
CA GLU A 69 -2.52 11.53 -19.97
C GLU A 69 -3.79 10.66 -19.89
N ARG A 70 -3.61 9.35 -20.06
CA ARG A 70 -4.70 8.37 -19.99
C ARG A 70 -4.33 7.26 -19.01
N VAL A 71 -4.29 7.64 -17.72
CA VAL A 71 -3.99 6.74 -16.59
C VAL A 71 -4.90 5.51 -16.62
N ASP A 72 -6.16 5.68 -17.00
CA ASP A 72 -7.15 4.62 -17.14
C ASP A 72 -6.82 3.56 -18.22
N LEU A 73 -6.01 3.90 -19.20
CA LEU A 73 -5.54 2.98 -20.24
C LEU A 73 -4.16 2.40 -19.92
N VAL A 74 -3.27 3.22 -19.40
CA VAL A 74 -1.86 2.85 -19.19
C VAL A 74 -1.69 1.95 -17.96
N ILE A 75 -2.28 2.33 -16.82
CA ILE A 75 -2.03 1.64 -15.57
C ILE A 75 -2.56 0.19 -15.55
N PRO A 76 -3.76 -0.14 -16.07
CA PRO A 76 -4.21 -1.53 -16.11
C PRO A 76 -3.28 -2.47 -16.91
N GLN A 77 -2.62 -1.95 -17.94
CA GLN A 77 -1.68 -2.73 -18.74
C GLN A 77 -0.35 -3.00 -18.02
N LEU A 78 0.07 -2.09 -17.16
CA LEU A 78 1.31 -2.19 -16.37
C LEU A 78 1.12 -2.94 -15.05
N ALA A 79 -0.11 -3.01 -14.55
CA ALA A 79 -0.42 -3.62 -13.26
C ALA A 79 0.08 -5.07 -13.07
N PRO A 80 0.11 -5.95 -14.10
CA PRO A 80 0.65 -7.31 -13.95
C PRO A 80 2.17 -7.38 -13.73
N TYR A 81 2.89 -6.30 -13.94
CA TYR A 81 4.35 -6.25 -13.86
C TYR A 81 4.88 -5.58 -12.59
N VAL A 82 3.99 -5.21 -11.67
CA VAL A 82 4.33 -4.48 -10.46
C VAL A 82 3.73 -5.13 -9.22
N ASP A 83 4.40 -4.98 -8.10
CA ASP A 83 3.91 -5.46 -6.81
C ASP A 83 2.93 -4.46 -6.18
N VAL A 84 3.15 -3.16 -6.38
CA VAL A 84 2.37 -2.09 -5.76
C VAL A 84 1.98 -1.01 -6.78
N LEU A 85 0.73 -0.59 -6.72
CA LEU A 85 0.20 0.57 -7.46
C LEU A 85 0.00 1.75 -6.50
N MET A 86 0.73 2.85 -6.71
CA MET A 86 0.67 4.04 -5.89
C MET A 86 0.04 5.22 -6.65
N GLY A 87 -1.02 5.75 -6.09
CA GLY A 87 -1.76 6.86 -6.71
C GLY A 87 -2.65 7.60 -5.74
N THR A 88 -3.29 8.66 -6.25
CA THR A 88 -4.31 9.36 -5.49
C THR A 88 -5.55 8.49 -5.31
N LYS A 89 -6.35 8.75 -4.27
CA LYS A 89 -7.63 8.06 -4.02
C LYS A 89 -8.52 8.04 -5.27
N GLY A 90 -8.61 9.17 -5.99
CA GLY A 90 -9.43 9.30 -7.19
C GLY A 90 -8.91 8.42 -8.33
N ALA A 91 -7.62 8.48 -8.62
CA ALA A 91 -7.00 7.70 -9.68
C ALA A 91 -7.08 6.19 -9.44
N LEU A 92 -6.79 5.73 -8.23
CA LEU A 92 -6.93 4.32 -7.86
C LEU A 92 -8.37 3.80 -8.07
N ARG A 93 -9.36 4.56 -7.65
CA ARG A 93 -10.78 4.17 -7.79
C ARG A 93 -11.29 4.16 -9.22
N SER A 94 -10.79 5.08 -10.05
CA SER A 94 -11.32 5.31 -11.40
C SER A 94 -10.56 4.55 -12.47
N CYS A 95 -9.27 4.29 -12.25
CA CYS A 95 -8.37 3.80 -13.29
C CYS A 95 -7.82 2.39 -13.02
N VAL A 96 -7.94 1.89 -11.79
CA VAL A 96 -7.45 0.55 -11.43
C VAL A 96 -8.65 -0.39 -11.25
N PRO A 97 -8.74 -1.45 -12.06
CA PRO A 97 -9.78 -2.47 -11.87
C PRO A 97 -9.68 -3.11 -10.47
N PRO A 98 -10.81 -3.32 -9.77
CA PRO A 98 -10.81 -3.87 -8.42
C PRO A 98 -10.26 -5.31 -8.33
N THR A 99 -10.17 -5.99 -9.46
CA THR A 99 -9.65 -7.36 -9.58
C THR A 99 -8.12 -7.43 -9.69
N VAL A 100 -7.43 -6.28 -9.83
CA VAL A 100 -5.97 -6.24 -9.92
C VAL A 100 -5.36 -6.69 -8.59
N PRO A 101 -4.49 -7.73 -8.61
CA PRO A 101 -3.94 -8.31 -7.38
C PRO A 101 -2.85 -7.45 -6.73
N ALA A 102 -2.18 -6.56 -7.48
CA ALA A 102 -1.14 -5.68 -6.95
C ALA A 102 -1.63 -4.91 -5.70
N ALA A 103 -0.76 -4.77 -4.70
CA ALA A 103 -1.04 -3.99 -3.50
C ALA A 103 -1.36 -2.53 -3.84
N LYS A 104 -2.18 -1.88 -3.02
CA LYS A 104 -2.61 -0.49 -3.22
C LYS A 104 -1.94 0.41 -2.20
N CYS A 105 -1.24 1.42 -2.70
CA CYS A 105 -0.66 2.50 -1.91
C CYS A 105 -1.43 3.80 -2.19
N VAL A 106 -2.14 4.29 -1.18
CA VAL A 106 -2.95 5.51 -1.33
C VAL A 106 -2.14 6.72 -0.92
N ARG A 107 -2.02 7.70 -1.83
CA ARG A 107 -1.48 9.01 -1.48
C ARG A 107 -2.43 9.73 -0.54
N LEU A 108 -1.98 10.04 0.69
CA LEU A 108 -2.79 10.74 1.68
C LEU A 108 -2.74 12.26 1.52
N THR A 109 -1.56 12.81 1.19
CA THR A 109 -1.35 14.25 1.17
C THR A 109 -1.61 14.87 -0.19
N TYR A 110 -2.03 16.13 -0.16
CA TYR A 110 -1.99 17.06 -1.29
C TYR A 110 -1.01 18.20 -0.98
N ASP A 111 -0.51 18.82 -2.01
CA ASP A 111 0.43 19.94 -1.90
C ASP A 111 0.17 20.99 -2.98
N SER A 112 0.82 22.15 -2.85
CA SER A 112 0.86 23.12 -3.92
C SER A 112 1.54 22.52 -5.16
N THR A 113 1.08 22.92 -6.32
CA THR A 113 1.75 22.51 -7.56
C THR A 113 3.07 23.29 -7.71
N VAL A 114 4.11 22.61 -8.15
CA VAL A 114 5.40 23.23 -8.50
C VAL A 114 5.31 24.29 -9.59
N LEU A 115 4.15 24.39 -10.27
CA LEU A 115 3.92 25.37 -11.31
C LEU A 115 3.60 26.77 -10.77
N TYR A 116 3.16 26.89 -9.52
CA TYR A 116 2.63 28.14 -8.95
C TYR A 116 3.22 28.52 -7.60
N ASP A 117 3.95 27.61 -6.94
CA ASP A 117 4.38 27.80 -5.57
C ASP A 117 5.77 27.18 -5.32
N ASP A 118 6.45 27.69 -4.34
CA ASP A 118 7.72 27.19 -3.80
C ASP A 118 7.52 26.08 -2.74
N MET A 119 6.32 25.51 -2.65
CA MET A 119 5.92 24.52 -1.64
C MET A 119 5.91 25.08 -0.20
N SER A 120 5.69 26.38 -0.04
CA SER A 120 5.68 27.05 1.26
C SER A 120 4.56 26.57 2.19
N ASN A 121 3.46 26.07 1.61
CA ASN A 121 2.29 25.60 2.35
C ASN A 121 2.52 24.25 3.03
N GLY A 122 3.39 23.36 2.50
CA GLY A 122 3.63 22.02 3.03
C GLY A 122 2.42 21.07 2.98
N GLY A 123 1.34 21.49 2.34
CA GLY A 123 0.19 20.65 2.03
C GLY A 123 -0.78 20.31 3.18
N GLY A 124 -1.59 19.30 2.94
CA GLY A 124 -2.59 18.78 3.87
C GLY A 124 -3.03 17.35 3.50
N PHE A 125 -3.97 16.79 4.25
CA PHE A 125 -4.56 15.49 3.90
C PHE A 125 -5.70 15.64 2.89
N ALA A 126 -5.58 14.94 1.76
CA ALA A 126 -6.65 14.75 0.77
C ALA A 126 -7.45 13.48 1.02
N CYS A 127 -6.87 12.55 1.76
CA CYS A 127 -7.49 11.29 2.15
C CYS A 127 -7.04 10.96 3.59
N ASP A 128 -7.96 10.60 4.45
CA ASP A 128 -7.66 10.12 5.80
C ASP A 128 -7.39 8.61 5.83
N MET A 129 -6.88 8.13 6.95
CA MET A 129 -6.55 6.71 7.15
C MET A 129 -7.80 5.82 7.05
N GLU A 130 -8.94 6.27 7.57
CA GLU A 130 -10.20 5.52 7.51
C GLU A 130 -10.65 5.29 6.06
N ASN A 131 -10.54 6.30 5.20
CA ASN A 131 -10.80 6.15 3.77
C ASN A 131 -9.81 5.20 3.09
N ALA A 132 -8.54 5.23 3.46
CA ALA A 132 -7.54 4.29 2.94
C ALA A 132 -7.89 2.85 3.32
N ILE A 133 -8.28 2.61 4.57
CA ILE A 133 -8.75 1.29 5.05
C ILE A 133 -9.99 0.84 4.28
N ARG A 134 -10.99 1.70 4.08
CA ARG A 134 -12.20 1.39 3.29
C ARG A 134 -11.90 1.05 1.83
N MET A 135 -10.79 1.55 1.29
CA MET A 135 -10.31 1.19 -0.03
C MET A 135 -9.51 -0.11 -0.06
N ASN A 136 -9.36 -0.78 1.08
CA ASN A 136 -8.49 -1.94 1.24
C ASN A 136 -7.04 -1.64 0.81
N ALA A 137 -6.53 -0.47 1.22
CA ALA A 137 -5.15 -0.09 0.96
C ALA A 137 -4.19 -0.93 1.81
N ASP A 138 -3.09 -1.34 1.20
CA ASP A 138 -2.04 -2.10 1.87
C ASP A 138 -1.03 -1.17 2.56
N CYS A 139 -0.84 0.01 1.99
CA CYS A 139 -0.03 1.09 2.56
C CYS A 139 -0.54 2.45 2.12
N VAL A 140 0.04 3.47 2.72
CA VAL A 140 -0.23 4.87 2.41
C VAL A 140 1.07 5.61 2.14
N ALA A 141 0.98 6.66 1.33
CA ALA A 141 2.12 7.52 1.01
C ALA A 141 1.85 8.95 1.48
N VAL A 142 2.87 9.52 2.10
CA VAL A 142 2.91 10.95 2.49
C VAL A 142 4.13 11.57 1.82
N GLN A 143 3.95 12.72 1.21
CA GLN A 143 5.05 13.48 0.64
C GLN A 143 5.59 14.47 1.66
N THR A 144 6.91 14.53 1.75
CA THR A 144 7.64 15.52 2.55
C THR A 144 8.55 16.35 1.62
N PHE A 145 8.77 17.60 1.98
CA PHE A 145 9.55 18.56 1.19
C PHE A 145 10.75 19.05 2.01
N ILE A 146 11.76 18.20 2.10
CA ILE A 146 12.97 18.51 2.87
C ILE A 146 13.72 19.67 2.19
N GLY A 147 14.04 20.71 2.97
CA GLY A 147 14.71 21.92 2.50
C GLY A 147 13.79 22.97 1.86
N ALA A 148 12.49 22.68 1.72
CA ALA A 148 11.52 23.69 1.23
C ALA A 148 10.90 24.48 2.41
N PRO A 149 10.33 25.67 2.17
CA PRO A 149 9.68 26.46 3.23
C PRO A 149 8.58 25.72 3.98
N GLY A 150 7.87 24.82 3.33
CA GLY A 150 6.81 23.97 3.92
C GLY A 150 7.28 22.69 4.61
N GLU A 151 8.59 22.50 4.82
CA GLU A 151 9.16 21.27 5.40
C GLU A 151 8.49 20.86 6.71
N SER A 152 8.46 21.78 7.67
CA SER A 152 7.91 21.51 9.03
C SER A 152 6.47 20.99 8.96
N ARG A 153 5.65 21.59 8.10
CA ARG A 153 4.26 21.16 7.93
C ARG A 153 4.17 19.79 7.29
N SER A 154 4.98 19.50 6.28
CA SER A 154 4.99 18.19 5.61
C SER A 154 5.45 17.07 6.54
N LEU A 155 6.43 17.34 7.42
CA LEU A 155 6.87 16.40 8.47
C LEU A 155 5.80 16.17 9.53
N GLU A 156 5.06 17.20 9.94
CA GLU A 156 3.90 17.04 10.84
C GLU A 156 2.87 16.08 10.25
N LEU A 157 2.55 16.23 8.96
CA LEU A 157 1.62 15.32 8.27
C LEU A 157 2.13 13.88 8.24
N LEU A 158 3.43 13.68 8.02
CA LEU A 158 4.05 12.34 8.08
C LEU A 158 3.89 11.71 9.48
N CYS A 159 4.22 12.44 10.54
CA CYS A 159 4.06 11.94 11.91
C CYS A 159 2.61 11.57 12.22
N ARG A 160 1.66 12.43 11.84
CA ARG A 160 0.22 12.16 12.03
C ARG A 160 -0.26 10.94 11.25
N ALA A 161 0.23 10.73 10.03
CA ALA A 161 -0.10 9.54 9.25
C ALA A 161 0.49 8.27 9.86
N ALA A 162 1.74 8.32 10.37
CA ALA A 162 2.37 7.21 11.06
C ALA A 162 1.59 6.82 12.33
N ASP A 163 1.23 7.80 13.16
CA ASP A 163 0.42 7.57 14.37
C ASP A 163 -0.95 6.95 14.05
N ALA A 164 -1.60 7.41 12.98
CA ALA A 164 -2.88 6.84 12.55
C ALA A 164 -2.74 5.42 12.00
N GLY A 165 -1.61 5.12 11.36
CA GLY A 165 -1.33 3.80 10.79
C GLY A 165 -0.94 2.72 11.81
N THR A 166 -0.58 3.12 13.04
CA THR A 166 -0.23 2.20 14.13
C THR A 166 -1.43 1.81 15.02
N ARG A 167 -2.59 2.38 14.79
CA ARG A 167 -3.85 2.12 15.52
C ARG A 167 -4.76 1.19 14.75
#